data_eebc84bb34f226417e7c23668c0e3335
#
_entry.id   eebc84bb34f226417e7c23668c0e3335
#
_cell.length_a   1.000
_cell.length_b   1.000
_cell.length_c   1.000
_cell.angle_alpha   90.00
_cell.angle_beta   90.00
_cell.angle_gamma   90.00
#
_symmetry.space_group_name_H-M   'P 1'
#
loop_
_entity.id
_entity.type
_entity.pdbx_description
1 polymer ?
#
loop_
_entity_poly.entity_id
_entity_poly.type
_entity_poly.pdbx_seq_one_letter_code
_entity_poly.pdbx_strand_id
1 'polypeptide(L)'
;MMDMTTRPTLQHFLSDTKHGPYVSLYMSWPENTSVEALRLRFKNMVKHTKSVMTETYPETDFSAYAAELEPYEQDPTFWQTCETNGFGMLTNGAQTYVTPMYEAVDEVAMVTDMPQILPLMLDEATATDFDILALNADSIQLYHNHGHQVRPISLPDDAPQTLKGTLGTEIRGGETNSVSQGGGRVTHHGHNEKSAEKASDQRRFYQAVDQYVLANHSNPHKMPLVLMGLAENVAVFREISKNHHLLPKLAVVKSPANLDFVELDDLLTPVRDTLRDRRRQNFAEIIENARGNDSYTCLLYTSDAA
;
A
#
# COMPACT_ATOMS: atom_id res chain seq x y z
N MET A 1 3.75 18.72 -19.89
CA MET A 1 2.93 17.84 -19.02
C MET A 1 2.92 16.48 -19.72
N MET A 2 3.79 15.59 -19.28
CA MET A 2 3.88 14.24 -19.86
C MET A 2 2.63 13.47 -19.42
N ASP A 3 1.83 13.03 -20.39
CA ASP A 3 0.58 12.31 -20.12
C ASP A 3 0.89 10.97 -19.46
N MET A 4 0.55 10.83 -18.17
CA MET A 4 0.76 9.61 -17.38
C MET A 4 -0.05 8.40 -17.92
N THR A 5 -0.98 8.62 -18.83
CA THR A 5 -1.86 7.59 -19.40
C THR A 5 -1.21 6.74 -20.51
N THR A 6 -0.02 7.09 -20.97
CA THR A 6 0.66 6.42 -22.10
C THR A 6 1.89 5.59 -21.71
N ARG A 7 2.17 5.41 -20.40
CA ARG A 7 3.32 4.61 -19.98
C ARG A 7 3.04 3.11 -20.18
N PRO A 8 3.97 2.35 -20.76
CA PRO A 8 3.78 0.92 -20.92
C PRO A 8 3.69 0.25 -19.54
N THR A 9 2.87 -0.77 -19.39
CA THR A 9 2.94 -1.66 -18.24
C THR A 9 4.23 -2.48 -18.31
N LEU A 10 4.71 -3.00 -17.17
CA LEU A 10 5.89 -3.88 -17.16
C LEU A 10 5.71 -5.07 -18.10
N GLN A 11 4.52 -5.68 -18.09
CA GLN A 11 4.20 -6.78 -18.99
C GLN A 11 4.29 -6.38 -20.47
N HIS A 12 3.78 -5.21 -20.83
CA HIS A 12 3.88 -4.69 -22.19
C HIS A 12 5.33 -4.42 -22.58
N PHE A 13 6.09 -3.77 -21.69
CA PHE A 13 7.52 -3.52 -21.90
C PHE A 13 8.31 -4.82 -22.12
N LEU A 14 8.06 -5.85 -21.32
CA LEU A 14 8.72 -7.15 -21.42
C LEU A 14 8.25 -7.99 -22.64
N SER A 15 7.05 -7.74 -23.16
CA SER A 15 6.54 -8.42 -24.36
C SER A 15 7.08 -7.85 -25.66
N ASP A 16 7.68 -6.66 -25.62
CA ASP A 16 8.35 -6.07 -26.80
C ASP A 16 9.68 -6.81 -27.04
N THR A 17 9.66 -7.70 -28.00
CA THR A 17 10.82 -8.55 -28.37
C THR A 17 11.87 -7.79 -29.22
N LYS A 18 11.86 -6.50 -29.28
CA LYS A 18 12.92 -5.73 -29.93
C LYS A 18 14.24 -5.95 -29.20
N HIS A 19 15.12 -6.65 -29.86
CA HIS A 19 16.43 -7.03 -29.37
C HIS A 19 17.38 -5.82 -29.45
N GLY A 20 17.54 -5.13 -28.37
CA GLY A 20 18.61 -4.17 -28.12
C GLY A 20 19.13 -4.41 -26.71
N PRO A 21 20.28 -3.91 -26.33
CA PRO A 21 20.65 -3.90 -24.93
C PRO A 21 19.62 -3.09 -24.14
N TYR A 22 19.35 -3.55 -22.93
CA TYR A 22 18.46 -2.84 -22.00
C TYR A 22 19.30 -1.98 -21.07
N VAL A 23 18.86 -0.74 -20.85
CA VAL A 23 19.37 0.10 -19.76
C VAL A 23 18.42 -0.05 -18.58
N SER A 24 18.97 -0.39 -17.43
CA SER A 24 18.24 -0.52 -16.16
C SER A 24 18.82 0.45 -15.15
N LEU A 25 17.98 1.37 -14.66
CA LEU A 25 18.36 2.39 -13.68
C LEU A 25 17.49 2.23 -12.44
N TYR A 26 18.12 2.16 -11.27
CA TYR A 26 17.45 2.18 -9.97
C TYR A 26 18.10 3.22 -9.10
N MET A 27 17.29 4.07 -8.47
CA MET A 27 17.83 5.13 -7.63
C MET A 27 16.88 5.42 -6.46
N SER A 28 17.43 5.48 -5.26
CA SER A 28 16.69 5.90 -4.06
C SER A 28 16.72 7.41 -3.87
N TRP A 29 15.70 7.91 -3.17
CA TRP A 29 15.58 9.27 -2.68
C TRP A 29 16.05 9.35 -1.21
N PRO A 30 17.32 9.55 -0.90
CA PRO A 30 17.73 9.72 0.49
C PRO A 30 17.06 10.96 1.10
N GLU A 31 16.62 10.83 2.35
CA GLU A 31 16.07 11.97 3.09
C GLU A 31 16.99 13.19 3.03
N ASN A 32 16.41 14.36 2.96
CA ASN A 32 17.12 15.65 2.89
C ASN A 32 18.03 15.84 1.66
N THR A 33 17.79 15.11 0.57
CA THR A 33 18.53 15.32 -0.68
C THR A 33 17.80 16.34 -1.55
N SER A 34 18.51 17.36 -2.03
CA SER A 34 17.90 18.37 -2.92
C SER A 34 17.57 17.78 -4.31
N VAL A 35 16.57 18.34 -4.97
CA VAL A 35 16.19 17.96 -6.34
C VAL A 35 17.35 18.08 -7.31
N GLU A 36 18.18 19.12 -7.15
CA GLU A 36 19.39 19.33 -7.97
C GLU A 36 20.40 18.20 -7.81
N ALA A 37 20.59 17.73 -6.56
CA ALA A 37 21.50 16.62 -6.28
C ALA A 37 20.97 15.31 -6.86
N LEU A 38 19.66 15.04 -6.79
CA LEU A 38 19.02 13.88 -7.39
C LEU A 38 19.17 13.89 -8.91
N ARG A 39 18.90 15.02 -9.55
CA ARG A 39 19.08 15.19 -11.00
C ARG A 39 20.53 14.98 -11.43
N LEU A 40 21.48 15.49 -10.67
CA LEU A 40 22.90 15.28 -10.96
C LEU A 40 23.30 13.81 -10.84
N ARG A 41 22.79 13.09 -9.84
CA ARG A 41 23.01 11.64 -9.71
C ARG A 41 22.45 10.90 -10.91
N PHE A 42 21.19 11.15 -11.29
CA PHE A 42 20.56 10.57 -12.47
C PHE A 42 21.37 10.83 -13.74
N LYS A 43 21.80 12.07 -13.97
CA LYS A 43 22.66 12.43 -15.10
C LYS A 43 23.97 11.65 -15.13
N ASN A 44 24.58 11.43 -13.96
CA ASN A 44 25.81 10.62 -13.87
C ASN A 44 25.53 9.15 -14.18
N MET A 45 24.38 8.60 -13.77
CA MET A 45 23.95 7.25 -14.11
C MET A 45 23.76 7.10 -15.63
N VAL A 46 23.06 8.05 -16.27
CA VAL A 46 22.88 8.06 -17.75
C VAL A 46 24.22 8.17 -18.47
N LYS A 47 25.14 9.01 -17.98
CA LYS A 47 26.50 9.10 -18.53
C LYS A 47 27.28 7.80 -18.39
N HIS A 48 27.14 7.13 -17.25
CA HIS A 48 27.77 5.83 -17.01
C HIS A 48 27.23 4.77 -17.99
N THR A 49 25.90 4.67 -18.13
CA THR A 49 25.31 3.71 -19.08
C THR A 49 25.73 3.96 -20.51
N LYS A 50 25.90 5.24 -20.92
CA LYS A 50 26.46 5.58 -22.22
C LYS A 50 27.87 5.03 -22.41
N SER A 51 28.74 5.17 -21.41
CA SER A 51 30.11 4.65 -21.48
C SER A 51 30.13 3.13 -21.61
N VAL A 52 29.36 2.45 -20.73
CA VAL A 52 29.23 0.98 -20.76
C VAL A 52 28.68 0.50 -22.10
N MET A 53 27.64 1.14 -22.62
CA MET A 53 27.05 0.77 -23.91
C MET A 53 28.05 0.94 -25.07
N THR A 54 28.83 2.03 -25.09
CA THR A 54 29.84 2.26 -26.12
C THR A 54 30.92 1.19 -26.09
N GLU A 55 31.30 0.70 -24.91
CA GLU A 55 32.33 -0.33 -24.73
C GLU A 55 31.81 -1.74 -25.03
N THR A 56 30.58 -2.08 -24.58
CA THR A 56 30.06 -3.44 -24.63
C THR A 56 29.24 -3.70 -25.89
N TYR A 57 28.57 -2.66 -26.40
CA TYR A 57 27.66 -2.72 -27.56
C TYR A 57 27.98 -1.63 -28.59
N PRO A 58 29.18 -1.66 -29.21
CA PRO A 58 29.69 -0.57 -30.07
C PRO A 58 28.83 -0.29 -31.29
N GLU A 59 28.04 -1.28 -31.75
CA GLU A 59 27.12 -1.13 -32.88
C GLU A 59 25.78 -0.46 -32.49
N THR A 60 25.55 -0.23 -31.20
CA THR A 60 24.30 0.36 -30.73
C THR A 60 24.45 1.87 -30.55
N ASP A 61 23.57 2.63 -31.22
CA ASP A 61 23.52 4.07 -31.04
C ASP A 61 22.81 4.46 -29.75
N PHE A 62 23.54 5.12 -28.84
CA PHE A 62 22.99 5.60 -27.57
C PHE A 62 21.96 6.75 -27.74
N SER A 63 21.90 7.39 -28.91
CA SER A 63 21.00 8.55 -29.12
C SER A 63 19.54 8.22 -28.88
N ALA A 64 19.10 7.00 -29.25
CA ALA A 64 17.74 6.53 -29.01
C ALA A 64 17.43 6.42 -27.50
N TYR A 65 18.37 5.90 -26.71
CA TYR A 65 18.25 5.80 -25.25
C TYR A 65 18.28 7.18 -24.58
N ALA A 66 19.14 8.07 -25.07
CA ALA A 66 19.20 9.44 -24.58
C ALA A 66 17.84 10.17 -24.78
N ALA A 67 17.22 10.02 -25.95
CA ALA A 67 15.91 10.59 -26.25
C ALA A 67 14.80 10.09 -25.32
N GLU A 68 14.87 8.83 -24.90
CA GLU A 68 13.94 8.22 -23.94
C GLU A 68 14.17 8.68 -22.48
N LEU A 69 15.41 8.98 -22.10
CA LEU A 69 15.79 9.33 -20.73
C LEU A 69 15.80 10.83 -20.45
N GLU A 70 16.12 11.67 -21.46
CA GLU A 70 16.20 13.12 -21.33
C GLU A 70 14.92 13.79 -20.81
N PRO A 71 13.70 13.39 -21.23
CA PRO A 71 12.47 13.96 -20.69
C PRO A 71 12.35 13.84 -19.16
N TYR A 72 12.80 12.74 -18.59
CA TYR A 72 12.78 12.54 -17.12
C TYR A 72 13.81 13.39 -16.41
N GLU A 73 15.01 13.59 -16.99
CA GLU A 73 16.02 14.49 -16.43
C GLU A 73 15.49 15.94 -16.35
N GLN A 74 14.70 16.37 -17.33
CA GLN A 74 14.25 17.75 -17.47
C GLN A 74 12.91 18.04 -16.78
N ASP A 75 12.09 17.03 -16.46
CA ASP A 75 10.77 17.24 -15.88
C ASP A 75 10.86 17.54 -14.36
N PRO A 76 10.59 18.79 -13.93
CA PRO A 76 10.60 19.12 -12.51
C PRO A 76 9.56 18.33 -11.71
N THR A 77 8.43 17.96 -12.33
CA THR A 77 7.33 17.24 -11.66
C THR A 77 7.79 15.84 -11.29
N PHE A 78 8.55 15.16 -12.14
CA PHE A 78 9.12 13.85 -11.84
C PHE A 78 9.95 13.86 -10.55
N TRP A 79 10.71 14.94 -10.32
CA TRP A 79 11.61 15.06 -9.16
C TRP A 79 10.95 15.62 -7.90
N GLN A 80 9.76 16.22 -8.01
CA GLN A 80 9.03 16.82 -6.90
C GLN A 80 7.99 15.87 -6.27
N THR A 81 7.52 14.87 -7.02
CA THR A 81 6.52 13.90 -6.56
C THR A 81 7.14 12.69 -5.85
N CYS A 82 8.14 12.93 -5.00
CA CYS A 82 8.86 11.86 -4.30
C CYS A 82 8.11 11.37 -3.05
N GLU A 83 6.92 10.81 -3.23
CA GLU A 83 6.16 10.14 -2.15
C GLU A 83 6.66 8.70 -1.88
N THR A 84 7.72 8.29 -2.58
CA THR A 84 8.27 6.93 -2.52
C THR A 84 9.76 6.95 -2.21
N ASN A 85 10.36 5.79 -1.93
CA ASN A 85 11.76 5.70 -1.56
C ASN A 85 12.74 5.78 -2.75
N GLY A 86 12.21 5.78 -3.98
CA GLY A 86 13.01 5.86 -5.19
C GLY A 86 12.22 5.54 -6.45
N PHE A 87 12.93 5.21 -7.53
CA PHE A 87 12.33 4.72 -8.78
C PHE A 87 13.15 3.60 -9.42
N GLY A 88 12.45 2.78 -10.19
CA GLY A 88 13.02 1.86 -11.17
C GLY A 88 12.67 2.31 -12.59
N MET A 89 13.64 2.29 -13.49
CA MET A 89 13.49 2.69 -14.88
C MET A 89 14.18 1.68 -15.80
N LEU A 90 13.45 1.18 -16.79
CA LEU A 90 13.95 0.26 -17.80
C LEU A 90 13.70 0.84 -19.17
N THR A 91 14.70 0.89 -20.05
CA THR A 91 14.53 1.32 -21.44
C THR A 91 15.28 0.40 -22.40
N ASN A 92 14.68 0.20 -23.58
CA ASN A 92 15.26 -0.53 -24.71
C ASN A 92 15.60 0.41 -25.89
N GLY A 93 15.56 1.75 -25.66
CA GLY A 93 15.79 2.76 -26.66
C GLY A 93 14.60 3.06 -27.58
N ALA A 94 13.49 2.31 -27.46
CA ALA A 94 12.25 2.56 -28.18
C ALA A 94 11.09 2.95 -27.25
N GLN A 95 11.14 2.50 -26.01
CA GLN A 95 10.18 2.81 -24.96
C GLN A 95 10.85 2.72 -23.57
N THR A 96 10.27 3.40 -22.62
CA THR A 96 10.74 3.45 -21.24
C THR A 96 9.63 3.10 -20.28
N TYR A 97 9.86 2.06 -19.44
CA TYR A 97 9.04 1.74 -18.30
C TYR A 97 9.61 2.41 -17.05
N VAL A 98 8.76 3.12 -16.31
CA VAL A 98 9.15 3.78 -15.05
C VAL A 98 8.13 3.45 -13.97
N THR A 99 8.62 3.08 -12.80
CA THR A 99 7.78 2.79 -11.64
C THR A 99 8.39 3.40 -10.38
N PRO A 100 7.56 3.88 -9.44
CA PRO A 100 8.03 4.22 -8.10
C PRO A 100 8.50 2.95 -7.38
N MET A 101 9.51 3.10 -6.51
CA MET A 101 10.00 2.05 -5.62
C MET A 101 9.64 2.40 -4.19
N TYR A 102 8.99 1.47 -3.50
CA TYR A 102 8.57 1.64 -2.12
C TYR A 102 9.64 1.21 -1.12
N GLU A 103 10.56 0.35 -1.56
CA GLU A 103 11.75 0.00 -0.82
C GLU A 103 12.94 0.85 -1.27
N ALA A 104 13.85 1.13 -0.32
CA ALA A 104 15.12 1.71 -0.68
C ALA A 104 15.91 0.70 -1.51
N VAL A 105 16.38 1.13 -2.67
CA VAL A 105 17.18 0.31 -3.59
C VAL A 105 18.59 0.84 -3.68
N ASP A 106 19.55 -0.06 -3.91
CA ASP A 106 20.89 0.34 -4.26
C ASP A 106 20.87 1.09 -5.60
N GLU A 107 21.79 2.05 -5.74
CA GLU A 107 21.95 2.77 -7.00
C GLU A 107 22.52 1.82 -8.06
N VAL A 108 21.73 1.55 -9.09
CA VAL A 108 22.09 0.64 -10.19
C VAL A 108 21.97 1.37 -11.52
N ALA A 109 23.01 1.29 -12.33
CA ALA A 109 23.02 1.75 -13.70
C ALA A 109 23.70 0.68 -14.56
N MET A 110 22.90 -0.18 -15.20
CA MET A 110 23.38 -1.35 -15.94
C MET A 110 22.92 -1.32 -17.39
N VAL A 111 23.74 -1.89 -18.25
CA VAL A 111 23.45 -2.17 -19.66
C VAL A 111 23.65 -3.66 -19.89
N THR A 112 22.61 -4.39 -20.26
CA THR A 112 22.59 -5.85 -20.35
C THR A 112 21.65 -6.33 -21.45
N ASP A 113 21.83 -7.58 -21.90
CA ASP A 113 20.95 -8.19 -22.92
C ASP A 113 19.51 -8.42 -22.45
N MET A 114 19.29 -8.41 -21.12
CA MET A 114 17.98 -8.56 -20.51
C MET A 114 17.76 -7.46 -19.45
N PRO A 115 16.54 -6.92 -19.31
CA PRO A 115 16.28 -5.93 -18.30
C PRO A 115 16.46 -6.51 -16.88
N GLN A 116 17.08 -5.76 -16.00
CA GLN A 116 17.26 -6.15 -14.60
C GLN A 116 15.97 -5.88 -13.83
N ILE A 117 15.10 -6.88 -13.74
CA ILE A 117 13.77 -6.75 -13.09
C ILE A 117 13.75 -7.21 -11.63
N LEU A 118 14.84 -7.81 -11.14
CA LEU A 118 14.88 -8.34 -9.77
C LEU A 118 14.53 -7.28 -8.69
N PRO A 119 15.05 -6.03 -8.75
CA PRO A 119 14.66 -5.01 -7.78
C PRO A 119 13.15 -4.72 -7.80
N LEU A 120 12.52 -4.71 -8.99
CA LEU A 120 11.07 -4.51 -9.12
C LEU A 120 10.29 -5.66 -8.50
N MET A 121 10.72 -6.89 -8.73
CA MET A 121 10.08 -8.07 -8.15
C MET A 121 10.21 -8.10 -6.62
N LEU A 122 11.34 -7.67 -6.08
CA LEU A 122 11.54 -7.58 -4.64
C LEU A 122 10.67 -6.48 -4.02
N ASP A 123 10.58 -5.31 -4.67
CA ASP A 123 9.74 -4.21 -4.23
C ASP A 123 8.26 -4.62 -4.20
N GLU A 124 7.76 -5.22 -5.27
CA GLU A 124 6.40 -5.77 -5.35
C GLU A 124 6.16 -6.87 -4.31
N ALA A 125 7.13 -7.76 -4.12
CA ALA A 125 7.03 -8.82 -3.13
C ALA A 125 6.99 -8.30 -1.69
N THR A 126 7.51 -7.12 -1.42
CA THR A 126 7.48 -6.47 -0.10
C THR A 126 6.36 -5.44 0.04
N ALA A 127 5.68 -5.08 -1.04
CA ALA A 127 4.52 -4.19 -1.00
C ALA A 127 3.46 -4.70 -0.01
N THR A 128 2.91 -3.79 0.79
CA THR A 128 1.94 -4.14 1.83
C THR A 128 0.53 -3.83 1.34
N ASP A 129 -0.28 -4.88 1.20
CA ASP A 129 -1.70 -4.78 0.88
C ASP A 129 -2.54 -5.16 2.09
N PHE A 130 -3.44 -4.27 2.49
CA PHE A 130 -4.38 -4.51 3.58
C PHE A 130 -5.56 -3.54 3.52
N ASP A 131 -6.67 -3.97 4.09
CA ASP A 131 -7.82 -3.10 4.28
C ASP A 131 -7.79 -2.47 5.67
N ILE A 132 -8.32 -1.25 5.78
CA ILE A 132 -8.44 -0.51 7.04
C ILE A 132 -9.91 -0.28 7.32
N LEU A 133 -10.40 -0.84 8.43
CA LEU A 133 -11.73 -0.56 8.94
C LEU A 133 -11.66 0.54 9.99
N ALA A 134 -12.08 1.73 9.60
CA ALA A 134 -12.16 2.90 10.46
C ALA A 134 -13.48 2.91 11.23
N LEU A 135 -13.40 2.89 12.57
CA LEU A 135 -14.48 2.66 13.50
C LEU A 135 -14.80 3.93 14.30
N ASN A 136 -16.01 4.45 14.13
CA ASN A 136 -16.66 5.32 15.11
C ASN A 136 -17.72 4.52 15.87
N ALA A 137 -18.22 5.07 16.97
CA ALA A 137 -19.24 4.40 17.78
C ALA A 137 -20.53 4.05 17.00
N ASP A 138 -20.82 4.84 15.96
CA ASP A 138 -22.08 4.80 15.20
C ASP A 138 -21.90 4.76 13.68
N SER A 139 -20.67 4.71 13.20
CA SER A 139 -20.38 4.70 11.77
C SER A 139 -19.04 4.04 11.46
N ILE A 140 -18.89 3.59 10.20
CA ILE A 140 -17.62 3.03 9.72
C ILE A 140 -17.26 3.64 8.36
N GLN A 141 -15.96 3.57 8.06
CA GLN A 141 -15.42 3.75 6.72
C GLN A 141 -14.44 2.61 6.43
N LEU A 142 -14.34 2.22 5.19
CA LEU A 142 -13.40 1.20 4.74
C LEU A 142 -12.42 1.81 3.75
N TYR A 143 -11.15 1.51 3.92
CA TYR A 143 -10.08 1.94 3.02
C TYR A 143 -9.26 0.73 2.59
N HIS A 144 -8.66 0.83 1.43
CA HIS A 144 -7.67 -0.11 0.92
C HIS A 144 -6.32 0.57 0.84
N ASN A 145 -5.29 -0.06 1.40
CA ASN A 145 -3.90 0.32 1.24
C ASN A 145 -3.20 -0.61 0.27
N HIS A 146 -2.58 -0.03 -0.75
CA HIS A 146 -1.68 -0.73 -1.67
C HIS A 146 -0.32 -0.01 -1.67
N GLY A 147 0.73 -0.69 -1.24
CA GLY A 147 2.04 -0.06 -1.04
C GLY A 147 1.96 1.14 -0.09
N HIS A 148 2.14 2.34 -0.61
CA HIS A 148 1.99 3.61 0.12
C HIS A 148 0.74 4.41 -0.27
N GLN A 149 -0.14 3.84 -1.09
CA GLN A 149 -1.37 4.51 -1.49
C GLN A 149 -2.57 4.00 -0.68
N VAL A 150 -3.25 4.90 0.00
CA VAL A 150 -4.50 4.61 0.67
C VAL A 150 -5.67 5.21 -0.11
N ARG A 151 -6.72 4.42 -0.32
CA ARG A 151 -7.92 4.84 -1.06
C ARG A 151 -9.18 4.43 -0.31
N PRO A 152 -10.23 5.28 -0.27
CA PRO A 152 -11.49 4.88 0.30
C PRO A 152 -12.16 3.80 -0.59
N ILE A 153 -12.77 2.82 0.05
CA ILE A 153 -13.63 1.85 -0.61
C ILE A 153 -15.06 2.39 -0.55
N SER A 154 -15.67 2.61 -1.71
CA SER A 154 -17.09 2.97 -1.79
C SER A 154 -17.95 1.75 -1.45
N LEU A 155 -18.68 1.83 -0.34
CA LEU A 155 -19.59 0.78 0.06
C LEU A 155 -20.97 1.03 -0.57
N PRO A 156 -21.69 -0.01 -1.00
CA PRO A 156 -23.06 0.13 -1.51
C PRO A 156 -24.04 0.56 -0.40
N ASP A 157 -25.20 1.05 -0.79
CA ASP A 157 -26.18 1.64 0.13
C ASP A 157 -26.74 0.64 1.16
N ASP A 158 -26.74 -0.64 0.85
CA ASP A 158 -27.19 -1.73 1.73
C ASP A 158 -26.09 -2.21 2.70
N ALA A 159 -24.86 -1.71 2.57
CA ALA A 159 -23.80 -2.01 3.51
C ALA A 159 -24.05 -1.36 4.88
N PRO A 160 -23.61 -1.99 5.97
CA PRO A 160 -23.78 -1.47 7.33
C PRO A 160 -22.81 -0.32 7.62
N GLN A 161 -23.02 0.85 6.99
CA GLN A 161 -22.15 2.01 7.13
C GLN A 161 -22.43 2.83 8.39
N THR A 162 -23.68 2.86 8.85
CA THR A 162 -24.08 3.58 10.06
C THR A 162 -24.96 2.72 10.96
N LEU A 163 -24.84 2.92 12.26
CA LEU A 163 -25.66 2.24 13.27
C LEU A 163 -27.14 2.44 12.99
N LYS A 164 -27.55 3.68 12.68
CA LYS A 164 -28.94 4.01 12.38
C LYS A 164 -29.43 3.33 11.11
N GLY A 165 -28.63 3.32 10.05
CA GLY A 165 -28.96 2.64 8.79
C GLY A 165 -29.09 1.13 8.96
N THR A 166 -28.21 0.53 9.79
CA THR A 166 -28.14 -0.91 10.00
C THR A 166 -29.24 -1.43 10.92
N LEU A 167 -29.49 -0.76 12.03
CA LEU A 167 -30.46 -1.23 13.05
C LEU A 167 -31.84 -0.64 12.90
N GLY A 168 -32.00 0.51 12.20
CA GLY A 168 -33.29 1.14 11.94
C GLY A 168 -34.12 1.33 13.21
N THR A 169 -35.33 0.74 13.23
CA THR A 169 -36.27 0.80 14.36
C THR A 169 -35.88 -0.07 15.56
N GLU A 170 -34.87 -0.93 15.42
CA GLU A 170 -34.37 -1.82 16.49
C GLU A 170 -33.41 -1.15 17.45
N ILE A 171 -33.11 0.14 17.27
CA ILE A 171 -32.27 0.92 18.20
C ILE A 171 -32.95 1.03 19.54
N ARG A 172 -32.28 0.55 20.61
CA ARG A 172 -32.77 0.58 21.99
C ARG A 172 -32.30 1.83 22.73
N GLY A 173 -31.10 2.30 22.49
CA GLY A 173 -30.52 3.51 23.11
C GLY A 173 -30.89 4.82 22.43
N GLY A 174 -31.89 4.86 21.55
CA GLY A 174 -32.36 6.06 20.84
C GLY A 174 -32.97 7.10 21.77
N GLU A 175 -33.00 8.36 21.33
CA GLU A 175 -33.77 9.42 22.03
C GLU A 175 -35.24 9.09 21.96
N THR A 176 -35.81 8.58 23.06
CA THR A 176 -37.24 8.61 23.23
C THR A 176 -37.64 10.07 23.42
N ASN A 177 -38.42 10.63 22.48
CA ASN A 177 -39.21 11.82 22.75
C ASN A 177 -40.02 11.55 24.01
N SER A 178 -39.56 12.05 25.16
CA SER A 178 -40.34 12.03 26.40
C SER A 178 -41.55 12.95 26.22
N VAL A 179 -42.68 12.36 25.87
CA VAL A 179 -43.96 13.00 26.08
C VAL A 179 -44.09 13.07 27.61
N SER A 180 -43.94 14.28 28.13
CA SER A 180 -44.18 14.61 29.52
C SER A 180 -45.65 14.35 29.85
N GLN A 181 -45.93 13.23 30.51
CA GLN A 181 -47.15 13.09 31.33
C GLN A 181 -46.77 13.26 32.79
N GLY A 182 -47.30 14.33 33.37
CA GLY A 182 -46.98 14.78 34.70
C GLY A 182 -47.22 13.75 35.82
N GLY A 183 -46.40 13.78 36.85
CA GLY A 183 -46.60 13.06 38.10
C GLY A 183 -45.26 12.66 38.73
N GLY A 184 -44.77 13.43 39.67
CA GLY A 184 -43.49 13.34 40.32
C GLY A 184 -43.08 11.99 40.88
N ARG A 185 -41.88 11.60 40.50
CA ARG A 185 -40.84 10.96 41.32
C ARG A 185 -39.60 10.84 40.45
N VAL A 186 -38.58 11.66 40.72
CA VAL A 186 -37.28 11.54 40.04
C VAL A 186 -36.57 10.33 40.64
N THR A 187 -36.57 9.23 39.91
CA THR A 187 -35.72 8.09 40.21
C THR A 187 -34.49 8.16 39.32
N HIS A 188 -33.29 8.31 39.92
CA HIS A 188 -31.99 8.40 39.25
C HIS A 188 -31.50 7.08 38.59
N HIS A 189 -32.38 6.28 37.97
CA HIS A 189 -32.04 5.03 37.34
C HIS A 189 -31.74 5.11 35.83
N GLY A 190 -31.95 6.27 35.21
CA GLY A 190 -31.96 6.39 33.73
C GLY A 190 -30.58 6.47 33.03
N HIS A 191 -29.47 6.78 33.72
CA HIS A 191 -28.20 6.99 33.04
C HIS A 191 -27.44 5.68 32.75
N ASN A 192 -27.45 4.71 33.67
CA ASN A 192 -26.74 3.44 33.47
C ASN A 192 -27.45 2.52 32.46
N GLU A 193 -28.79 2.50 32.46
CA GLU A 193 -29.58 1.71 31.50
C GLU A 193 -29.40 2.21 30.07
N LYS A 194 -29.45 3.53 29.83
CA LYS A 194 -29.20 4.12 28.49
C LYS A 194 -27.79 3.88 28.01
N SER A 195 -26.78 3.90 28.88
CA SER A 195 -25.40 3.59 28.51
C SER A 195 -25.24 2.11 28.10
N ALA A 196 -25.88 1.19 28.84
CA ALA A 196 -25.87 -0.24 28.52
C ALA A 196 -26.60 -0.54 27.19
N GLU A 197 -27.74 0.14 26.92
CA GLU A 197 -28.46 0.02 25.66
C GLU A 197 -27.62 0.52 24.47
N LYS A 198 -26.98 1.68 24.58
CA LYS A 198 -26.07 2.21 23.53
C LYS A 198 -24.89 1.24 23.27
N ALA A 199 -24.29 0.69 24.31
CA ALA A 199 -23.22 -0.30 24.16
C ALA A 199 -23.72 -1.59 23.47
N SER A 200 -24.96 -2.01 23.77
CA SER A 200 -25.59 -3.16 23.12
C SER A 200 -25.85 -2.90 21.63
N ASP A 201 -26.36 -1.71 21.29
CA ASP A 201 -26.62 -1.33 19.90
C ASP A 201 -25.30 -1.20 19.09
N GLN A 202 -24.25 -0.64 19.69
CA GLN A 202 -22.92 -0.59 19.07
C GLN A 202 -22.38 -2.00 18.78
N ARG A 203 -22.50 -2.94 19.72
CA ARG A 203 -22.08 -4.34 19.53
C ARG A 203 -22.84 -5.00 18.37
N ARG A 204 -24.16 -4.82 18.29
CA ARG A 204 -25.00 -5.35 17.20
C ARG A 204 -24.61 -4.76 15.86
N PHE A 205 -24.39 -3.44 15.82
CA PHE A 205 -23.89 -2.76 14.63
C PHE A 205 -22.54 -3.32 14.18
N TYR A 206 -21.57 -3.42 15.08
CA TYR A 206 -20.25 -3.97 14.76
C TYR A 206 -20.31 -5.44 14.35
N GLN A 207 -21.24 -6.25 14.88
CA GLN A 207 -21.44 -7.62 14.41
C GLN A 207 -21.91 -7.67 12.95
N ALA A 208 -22.81 -6.77 12.56
CA ALA A 208 -23.24 -6.65 11.17
C ALA A 208 -22.10 -6.19 10.26
N VAL A 209 -21.31 -5.21 10.72
CA VAL A 209 -20.10 -4.75 10.01
C VAL A 209 -19.08 -5.88 9.84
N ASP A 210 -18.78 -6.63 10.89
CA ASP A 210 -17.83 -7.75 10.84
C ASP A 210 -18.25 -8.81 9.82
N GLN A 211 -19.51 -9.21 9.84
CA GLN A 211 -20.08 -10.16 8.88
C GLN A 211 -19.97 -9.66 7.44
N TYR A 212 -20.33 -8.40 7.22
CA TYR A 212 -20.29 -7.77 5.90
C TYR A 212 -18.86 -7.70 5.36
N VAL A 213 -17.91 -7.17 6.15
CA VAL A 213 -16.52 -7.02 5.76
C VAL A 213 -15.87 -8.37 5.52
N LEU A 214 -16.15 -9.36 6.37
CA LEU A 214 -15.64 -10.72 6.18
C LEU A 214 -16.13 -11.32 4.85
N ALA A 215 -17.44 -11.21 4.56
CA ALA A 215 -18.03 -11.85 3.39
C ALA A 215 -17.66 -11.15 2.06
N ASN A 216 -17.63 -9.80 2.06
CA ASN A 216 -17.54 -9.03 0.83
C ASN A 216 -16.15 -8.46 0.54
N HIS A 217 -15.25 -8.38 1.54
CA HIS A 217 -13.91 -7.82 1.40
C HIS A 217 -12.82 -8.81 1.80
N SER A 218 -12.78 -9.23 3.05
CA SER A 218 -11.66 -10.01 3.59
C SER A 218 -11.54 -11.40 2.93
N ASN A 219 -12.62 -12.16 2.81
CA ASN A 219 -12.61 -13.51 2.22
C ASN A 219 -12.33 -13.51 0.71
N PRO A 220 -13.03 -12.70 -0.12
CA PRO A 220 -12.83 -12.72 -1.56
C PRO A 220 -11.41 -12.35 -1.96
N HIS A 221 -10.82 -11.38 -1.26
CA HIS A 221 -9.48 -10.85 -1.59
C HIS A 221 -8.37 -11.45 -0.73
N LYS A 222 -8.68 -12.26 0.30
CA LYS A 222 -7.72 -12.77 1.31
C LYS A 222 -6.90 -11.65 1.95
N MET A 223 -7.52 -10.50 2.11
CA MET A 223 -6.87 -9.26 2.48
C MET A 223 -6.78 -9.12 4.01
N PRO A 224 -5.59 -8.86 4.58
CA PRO A 224 -5.46 -8.55 6.00
C PRO A 224 -6.30 -7.32 6.36
N LEU A 225 -6.93 -7.34 7.54
CA LEU A 225 -7.75 -6.25 8.04
C LEU A 225 -7.08 -5.59 9.25
N VAL A 226 -6.90 -4.28 9.17
CA VAL A 226 -6.38 -3.43 10.26
C VAL A 226 -7.52 -2.56 10.79
N LEU A 227 -7.61 -2.39 12.10
CA LEU A 227 -8.58 -1.48 12.69
C LEU A 227 -7.98 -0.10 12.90
N MET A 228 -8.80 0.91 12.69
CA MET A 228 -8.53 2.29 13.11
C MET A 228 -9.71 2.79 13.94
N GLY A 229 -9.45 3.44 15.08
CA GLY A 229 -10.50 3.99 15.93
C GLY A 229 -10.00 4.33 17.31
N LEU A 230 -10.86 4.92 18.13
CA LEU A 230 -10.57 5.09 19.55
C LEU A 230 -10.38 3.71 20.20
N ALA A 231 -9.60 3.67 21.28
CA ALA A 231 -9.21 2.42 21.96
C ALA A 231 -10.42 1.57 22.36
N GLU A 232 -11.48 2.21 22.85
CA GLU A 232 -12.73 1.55 23.23
C GLU A 232 -13.44 0.90 22.03
N ASN A 233 -13.51 1.59 20.89
CA ASN A 233 -14.15 1.07 19.67
C ASN A 233 -13.38 -0.14 19.11
N VAL A 234 -12.06 -0.03 19.07
CA VAL A 234 -11.17 -1.12 18.64
C VAL A 234 -11.31 -2.33 19.57
N ALA A 235 -11.37 -2.11 20.88
CA ALA A 235 -11.52 -3.19 21.87
C ALA A 235 -12.87 -3.91 21.70
N VAL A 236 -13.97 -3.18 21.59
CA VAL A 236 -15.32 -3.74 21.37
C VAL A 236 -15.36 -4.52 20.06
N PHE A 237 -14.83 -3.98 18.97
CA PHE A 237 -14.83 -4.68 17.69
C PHE A 237 -14.02 -5.98 17.75
N ARG A 238 -12.83 -5.96 18.35
CA ARG A 238 -11.99 -7.16 18.51
C ARG A 238 -12.64 -8.25 19.33
N GLU A 239 -13.39 -7.89 20.37
CA GLU A 239 -14.09 -8.86 21.22
C GLU A 239 -15.18 -9.63 20.44
N ILE A 240 -15.86 -8.97 19.51
CA ILE A 240 -17.00 -9.55 18.78
C ILE A 240 -16.63 -10.13 17.41
N SER A 241 -15.51 -9.71 16.84
CA SER A 241 -15.13 -10.05 15.47
C SER A 241 -14.83 -11.54 15.32
N LYS A 242 -15.34 -12.11 14.23
CA LYS A 242 -15.06 -13.47 13.75
C LYS A 242 -14.21 -13.45 12.49
N ASN A 243 -13.76 -12.28 12.07
CA ASN A 243 -12.95 -12.13 10.88
C ASN A 243 -11.51 -12.64 11.13
N HIS A 244 -11.17 -13.77 10.54
CA HIS A 244 -9.86 -14.39 10.69
C HIS A 244 -8.73 -13.68 9.92
N HIS A 245 -9.07 -12.71 9.06
CA HIS A 245 -8.11 -11.82 8.43
C HIS A 245 -7.78 -10.59 9.29
N LEU A 246 -8.52 -10.37 10.38
CA LEU A 246 -8.25 -9.29 11.32
C LEU A 246 -6.91 -9.49 12.00
N LEU A 247 -6.02 -8.49 11.86
CA LEU A 247 -4.70 -8.52 12.49
C LEU A 247 -4.81 -8.28 14.01
N PRO A 248 -4.49 -9.28 14.86
CA PRO A 248 -4.85 -9.23 16.28
C PRO A 248 -4.09 -8.18 17.09
N LYS A 249 -2.87 -7.81 16.67
CA LYS A 249 -1.97 -6.91 17.41
C LYS A 249 -1.74 -5.56 16.72
N LEU A 250 -2.28 -5.38 15.50
CA LEU A 250 -2.13 -4.14 14.75
C LEU A 250 -3.43 -3.35 14.76
N ALA A 251 -3.35 -2.09 15.15
CA ALA A 251 -4.42 -1.11 15.01
C ALA A 251 -3.85 0.31 15.08
N VAL A 252 -4.51 1.25 14.44
CA VAL A 252 -4.27 2.68 14.57
C VAL A 252 -5.23 3.23 15.63
N VAL A 253 -4.71 3.54 16.82
CA VAL A 253 -5.52 4.05 17.92
C VAL A 253 -5.66 5.58 17.79
N LYS A 254 -6.51 5.98 16.87
CA LYS A 254 -6.85 7.39 16.57
C LYS A 254 -8.30 7.46 16.07
N SER A 255 -9.02 8.52 16.44
CA SER A 255 -10.34 8.78 15.86
C SER A 255 -10.23 8.98 14.35
N PRO A 256 -11.02 8.29 13.52
CA PRO A 256 -11.03 8.50 12.07
C PRO A 256 -11.79 9.76 11.65
N ALA A 257 -12.46 10.45 12.59
CA ALA A 257 -13.20 11.66 12.28
C ALA A 257 -12.27 12.80 11.89
N ASN A 258 -12.58 13.45 10.76
CA ASN A 258 -11.87 14.63 10.26
C ASN A 258 -10.38 14.42 9.90
N LEU A 259 -9.96 13.18 9.65
CA LEU A 259 -8.63 12.92 9.10
C LEU A 259 -8.63 13.28 7.61
N ASP A 260 -7.63 14.05 7.19
CA ASP A 260 -7.32 14.17 5.78
C ASP A 260 -6.44 12.98 5.30
N PHE A 261 -6.20 12.90 3.98
CA PHE A 261 -5.45 11.78 3.43
C PHE A 261 -3.97 11.79 3.83
N VAL A 262 -3.37 12.94 4.08
CA VAL A 262 -1.97 13.06 4.50
C VAL A 262 -1.83 12.54 5.93
N GLU A 263 -2.70 12.99 6.83
CA GLU A 263 -2.71 12.49 8.21
C GLU A 263 -3.00 10.99 8.29
N LEU A 264 -3.90 10.49 7.43
CA LEU A 264 -4.20 9.06 7.36
C LEU A 264 -2.98 8.27 6.89
N ASP A 265 -2.27 8.76 5.88
CA ASP A 265 -1.06 8.13 5.34
C ASP A 265 0.05 8.04 6.38
N ASP A 266 0.32 9.15 7.08
CA ASP A 266 1.29 9.21 8.18
C ASP A 266 0.99 8.21 9.29
N LEU A 267 -0.30 8.09 9.67
CA LEU A 267 -0.75 7.15 10.70
C LEU A 267 -0.62 5.67 10.28
N LEU A 268 -0.63 5.39 8.99
CA LEU A 268 -0.47 4.03 8.45
C LEU A 268 0.99 3.61 8.26
N THR A 269 1.93 4.54 8.25
CA THR A 269 3.36 4.23 8.09
C THR A 269 3.87 3.16 9.06
N PRO A 270 3.63 3.23 10.39
CA PRO A 270 4.07 2.18 11.31
C PRO A 270 3.42 0.81 11.07
N VAL A 271 2.19 0.82 10.52
CA VAL A 271 1.48 -0.42 10.16
C VAL A 271 2.16 -1.08 8.96
N ARG A 272 2.45 -0.28 7.91
CA ARG A 272 3.16 -0.73 6.71
C ARG A 272 4.53 -1.31 7.08
N ASP A 273 5.30 -0.60 7.89
CA ASP A 273 6.63 -1.05 8.34
C ASP A 273 6.55 -2.40 9.06
N THR A 274 5.60 -2.54 9.98
CA THR A 274 5.40 -3.81 10.70
C THR A 274 5.02 -4.95 9.75
N LEU A 275 4.17 -4.72 8.77
CA LEU A 275 3.74 -5.74 7.80
C LEU A 275 4.87 -6.09 6.82
N ARG A 276 5.64 -5.10 6.41
CA ARG A 276 6.83 -5.26 5.56
C ARG A 276 7.89 -6.11 6.25
N ASP A 277 8.21 -5.79 7.50
CA ASP A 277 9.18 -6.56 8.27
C ASP A 277 8.76 -8.02 8.46
N ARG A 278 7.48 -8.28 8.73
CA ARG A 278 6.95 -9.65 8.78
C ARG A 278 7.10 -10.37 7.44
N ARG A 279 6.85 -9.68 6.33
CA ARG A 279 6.97 -10.24 5.00
C ARG A 279 8.42 -10.59 4.68
N ARG A 280 9.36 -9.70 5.01
CA ARG A 280 10.81 -9.95 4.90
C ARG A 280 11.26 -11.15 5.73
N GLN A 281 10.80 -11.25 6.97
CA GLN A 281 11.11 -12.39 7.84
C GLN A 281 10.59 -13.71 7.25
N ASN A 282 9.34 -13.73 6.76
CA ASN A 282 8.78 -14.90 6.11
C ASN A 282 9.58 -15.33 4.87
N PHE A 283 10.04 -14.38 4.05
CA PHE A 283 10.90 -14.67 2.91
C PHE A 283 12.25 -15.24 3.33
N ALA A 284 12.87 -14.67 4.36
CA ALA A 284 14.12 -15.19 4.90
C ALA A 284 13.97 -16.65 5.39
N GLU A 285 12.88 -16.96 6.11
CA GLU A 285 12.57 -18.32 6.57
C GLU A 285 12.33 -19.29 5.38
N ILE A 286 11.63 -18.85 4.34
CA ILE A 286 11.42 -19.67 3.13
C ILE A 286 12.75 -19.99 2.45
N ILE A 287 13.65 -19.02 2.32
CA ILE A 287 14.98 -19.18 1.73
C ILE A 287 15.83 -20.13 2.57
N GLU A 288 15.84 -19.97 3.89
CA GLU A 288 16.61 -20.84 4.79
C GLU A 288 16.08 -22.29 4.76
N ASN A 289 14.75 -22.47 4.73
CA ASN A 289 14.13 -23.76 4.60
C ASN A 289 14.44 -24.43 3.24
N ALA A 290 14.44 -23.64 2.16
CA ALA A 290 14.82 -24.14 0.82
C ALA A 290 16.28 -24.55 0.77
N ARG A 291 17.18 -23.81 1.44
CA ARG A 291 18.60 -24.17 1.59
C ARG A 291 18.79 -25.46 2.37
N GLY A 292 18.06 -25.60 3.50
CA GLY A 292 18.16 -26.80 4.33
C GLY A 292 17.66 -28.09 3.66
N ASN A 293 16.82 -27.96 2.63
CA ASN A 293 16.21 -29.07 1.91
C ASN A 293 16.84 -29.30 0.51
N ASP A 294 18.00 -28.74 0.20
CA ASP A 294 18.64 -28.77 -1.12
C ASP A 294 17.73 -28.33 -2.30
N SER A 295 16.67 -27.59 -1.98
CA SER A 295 15.69 -27.05 -2.95
C SER A 295 16.10 -25.68 -3.50
N TYR A 296 17.31 -25.20 -3.17
CA TYR A 296 17.83 -23.91 -3.56
C TYR A 296 18.81 -24.08 -4.71
N THR A 297 18.49 -23.47 -5.87
CA THR A 297 19.40 -23.39 -7.02
C THR A 297 19.89 -21.94 -7.15
N CYS A 298 21.17 -21.72 -6.90
CA CYS A 298 21.79 -20.42 -7.14
C CYS A 298 22.12 -20.26 -8.63
N LEU A 299 21.53 -19.24 -9.29
CA LEU A 299 21.79 -18.94 -10.71
C LEU A 299 23.30 -18.70 -11.03
N LEU A 300 24.11 -18.36 -10.01
CA LEU A 300 25.55 -18.22 -10.16
C LEU A 300 26.28 -19.52 -10.49
N TYR A 301 25.69 -20.68 -10.21
CA TYR A 301 26.30 -21.98 -10.50
C TYR A 301 26.05 -22.47 -11.93
N THR A 302 25.11 -21.86 -12.65
CA THR A 302 24.77 -22.29 -14.03
C THR A 302 25.57 -21.55 -15.12
N SER A 303 26.31 -20.48 -14.80
CA SER A 303 27.10 -19.73 -15.78
C SER A 303 28.50 -20.31 -16.02
N ASP A 304 29.03 -21.15 -15.11
CA ASP A 304 30.37 -21.73 -15.23
C ASP A 304 30.41 -23.16 -15.79
N ALA A 305 29.24 -23.66 -16.27
CA ALA A 305 29.11 -25.02 -16.80
C ALA A 305 28.82 -25.06 -18.30
N ALA A 306 29.27 -24.04 -19.07
CA ALA A 306 29.19 -24.03 -20.54
C ALA A 306 30.57 -23.81 -21.16
#